data_f2031f160a1028b974fb69659c5abb33
#
_entry.id   f2031f160a1028b974fb69659c5abb33
#
_cell.length_a   1.000
_cell.length_b   1.000
_cell.length_c   1.000
_cell.angle_alpha   90.00
_cell.angle_beta   90.00
_cell.angle_gamma   90.00
#
_symmetry.space_group_name_H-M   'P 1'
#
loop_
_entity.id
_entity.type
_entity.pdbx_description
1 polymer ?
#
loop_
_entity_poly.entity_id
_entity_poly.type
_entity_poly.pdbx_seq_one_letter_code
_entity_poly.pdbx_strand_id
1 'polypeptide(L)'
;MLSRGWHLVMQGARQLAGPLACWWLAGILLAVLAKVLGILVGGVVSLLGLLLLSAWLPAMVARSNHESWQAGQFLYRWVLLMFTAVWWLPLGWLGYLATLQASIQLPATVQNIIFNTRYDWLPVAGPFWLLGWLISWKWLPALQRQLTAPTSWRNYWRTGWRISWWTVFKKSRNVWLFLISWLVMAIIGGGIVWASGAVSQLVSQFVAVFMMTGLQLLAWLMFMGWWSRLWPETAIAGHSNWQTGLLTLTGLLVLGGYAGWWLGTPPTAPLAIIAHRGVNGRDGVQNTTAALKRTVKQVQPDMVEMDIQPTADRHWVVMHDPTLKALAGQPGPVHEYPVDKLSGLPLREHGQKGYLSTFKQYFAVAHKLQQPLLVEIKSVGTADQLMGIFADNYAQRLIQQKGAVHSLDYRVIERLHQRAAQLPVGFITPFYLTDFSNSVAGFYSLQALTATREQISAAHRQHRIVYFWTVDRPLAMQRLTAMGADGLITNRPGQLRRLQGQSKHYYFYQLINWLVSWL
;
A
#
# COMPACT_ATOMS: atom_id res chain seq x y z
N MET A 1 -29.42 -16.90 7.69
CA MET A 1 -28.13 -16.63 7.02
C MET A 1 -26.93 -16.94 7.92
N LEU A 2 -26.89 -16.46 9.13
CA LEU A 2 -25.85 -16.71 10.12
C LEU A 2 -25.60 -18.21 10.40
N SER A 3 -26.67 -19.05 10.41
CA SER A 3 -26.56 -20.47 10.67
C SER A 3 -25.69 -21.24 9.66
N ARG A 4 -25.69 -20.86 8.40
CA ARG A 4 -24.88 -21.56 7.36
C ARG A 4 -23.39 -21.18 7.42
N GLY A 5 -23.05 -19.94 7.77
CA GLY A 5 -21.67 -19.52 8.01
C GLY A 5 -21.10 -20.22 9.24
N TRP A 6 -21.90 -20.28 10.32
CA TRP A 6 -21.53 -20.98 11.55
C TRP A 6 -21.29 -22.48 11.33
N HIS A 7 -22.09 -23.10 10.47
CA HIS A 7 -21.88 -24.50 10.10
C HIS A 7 -20.52 -24.75 9.45
N LEU A 8 -20.02 -23.80 8.62
CA LEU A 8 -18.66 -23.90 8.03
C LEU A 8 -17.58 -23.78 9.12
N VAL A 9 -17.72 -22.84 10.02
CA VAL A 9 -16.78 -22.68 11.16
C VAL A 9 -16.71 -23.95 11.99
N MET A 10 -17.86 -24.55 12.29
CA MET A 10 -17.92 -25.83 13.05
C MET A 10 -17.29 -26.99 12.26
N GLN A 11 -17.49 -27.04 10.95
CA GLN A 11 -16.80 -28.02 10.10
C GLN A 11 -15.29 -27.79 10.09
N GLY A 12 -14.85 -26.53 10.04
CA GLY A 12 -13.43 -26.18 10.14
C GLY A 12 -12.81 -26.57 11.49
N ALA A 13 -13.52 -26.32 12.58
CA ALA A 13 -13.05 -26.73 13.91
C ALA A 13 -12.85 -28.26 14.04
N ARG A 14 -13.67 -29.06 13.36
CA ARG A 14 -13.49 -30.53 13.28
C ARG A 14 -12.20 -30.93 12.54
N GLN A 15 -11.72 -30.12 11.59
CA GLN A 15 -10.46 -30.38 10.89
C GLN A 15 -9.24 -30.29 11.81
N LEU A 16 -9.30 -29.46 12.87
CA LEU A 16 -8.22 -29.38 13.87
C LEU A 16 -8.12 -30.66 14.73
N ALA A 17 -9.18 -31.44 14.80
CA ALA A 17 -9.18 -32.75 15.45
C ALA A 17 -8.97 -33.93 14.47
N GLY A 18 -8.86 -33.64 13.18
CA GLY A 18 -8.72 -34.61 12.11
C GLY A 18 -7.27 -34.93 11.72
N PRO A 19 -7.10 -35.87 10.76
CA PRO A 19 -5.77 -36.32 10.30
C PRO A 19 -4.95 -35.24 9.63
N LEU A 20 -5.55 -34.12 9.24
CA LEU A 20 -4.89 -32.99 8.60
C LEU A 20 -4.51 -31.87 9.58
N ALA A 21 -4.72 -32.02 10.88
CA ALA A 21 -4.47 -30.96 11.88
C ALA A 21 -3.04 -30.41 11.82
N CYS A 22 -2.03 -31.27 11.73
CA CYS A 22 -0.63 -30.83 11.60
C CYS A 22 -0.36 -30.07 10.29
N TRP A 23 -1.03 -30.44 9.19
CA TRP A 23 -0.92 -29.73 7.92
C TRP A 23 -1.56 -28.34 7.98
N TRP A 24 -2.69 -28.20 8.68
CA TRP A 24 -3.32 -26.91 8.93
C TRP A 24 -2.43 -26.01 9.78
N LEU A 25 -1.83 -26.54 10.84
CA LEU A 25 -0.88 -25.78 11.65
C LEU A 25 0.35 -25.34 10.83
N ALA A 26 0.89 -26.23 9.99
CA ALA A 26 1.97 -25.88 9.08
C ALA A 26 1.59 -24.74 8.13
N GLY A 27 0.37 -24.76 7.57
CA GLY A 27 -0.14 -23.67 6.73
C GLY A 27 -0.24 -22.33 7.47
N ILE A 28 -0.75 -22.33 8.70
CA ILE A 28 -0.81 -21.14 9.57
C ILE A 28 0.60 -20.61 9.84
N LEU A 29 1.53 -21.48 10.21
CA LEU A 29 2.93 -21.10 10.48
C LEU A 29 3.60 -20.51 9.24
N LEU A 30 3.44 -21.15 8.07
CA LEU A 30 4.00 -20.66 6.81
C LEU A 30 3.41 -19.30 6.41
N ALA A 31 2.10 -19.09 6.58
CA ALA A 31 1.46 -17.81 6.27
C ALA A 31 1.98 -16.68 7.18
N VAL A 32 2.09 -16.94 8.49
CA VAL A 32 2.64 -15.98 9.45
C VAL A 32 4.11 -15.72 9.14
N LEU A 33 4.90 -16.76 8.88
CA LEU A 33 6.32 -16.63 8.57
C LEU A 33 6.54 -15.83 7.29
N ALA A 34 5.81 -16.11 6.21
CA ALA A 34 5.91 -15.38 4.96
C ALA A 34 5.60 -13.88 5.16
N LYS A 35 4.59 -13.56 5.97
CA LYS A 35 4.22 -12.17 6.29
C LYS A 35 5.29 -11.48 7.13
N VAL A 36 5.80 -12.15 8.16
CA VAL A 36 6.86 -11.61 9.04
C VAL A 36 8.15 -11.39 8.24
N LEU A 37 8.56 -12.35 7.42
CA LEU A 37 9.73 -12.22 6.54
C LEU A 37 9.57 -11.08 5.53
N GLY A 38 8.37 -10.90 4.98
CA GLY A 38 8.06 -9.77 4.09
C GLY A 38 8.30 -8.41 4.74
N ILE A 39 7.93 -8.28 6.01
CA ILE A 39 8.07 -7.04 6.77
C ILE A 39 9.51 -6.85 7.26
N LEU A 40 10.15 -7.90 7.80
CA LEU A 40 11.46 -7.78 8.44
C LEU A 40 12.63 -7.82 7.47
N VAL A 41 12.53 -8.60 6.40
CA VAL A 41 13.64 -8.86 5.49
C VAL A 41 13.36 -8.35 4.08
N GLY A 42 12.18 -8.68 3.54
CA GLY A 42 11.83 -8.38 2.14
C GLY A 42 12.67 -9.19 1.13
N GLY A 43 12.66 -8.74 -0.14
CA GLY A 43 13.52 -9.28 -1.19
C GLY A 43 13.39 -10.79 -1.41
N VAL A 44 14.51 -11.44 -1.72
CA VAL A 44 14.56 -12.87 -2.07
C VAL A 44 14.07 -13.77 -0.94
N VAL A 45 14.38 -13.45 0.32
CA VAL A 45 13.97 -14.25 1.49
C VAL A 45 12.45 -14.25 1.65
N SER A 46 11.83 -13.10 1.44
CA SER A 46 10.37 -12.98 1.41
C SER A 46 9.76 -13.81 0.27
N LEU A 47 10.37 -13.78 -0.91
CA LEU A 47 9.93 -14.59 -2.05
C LEU A 47 9.98 -16.09 -1.76
N LEU A 48 11.04 -16.56 -1.10
CA LEU A 48 11.14 -17.97 -0.67
C LEU A 48 10.00 -18.35 0.28
N GLY A 49 9.66 -17.51 1.25
CA GLY A 49 8.52 -17.73 2.16
C GLY A 49 7.20 -17.87 1.39
N LEU A 50 6.98 -17.01 0.40
CA LEU A 50 5.79 -17.05 -0.46
C LEU A 50 5.76 -18.30 -1.35
N LEU A 51 6.91 -18.74 -1.89
CA LEU A 51 7.02 -19.96 -2.68
C LEU A 51 6.70 -21.20 -1.84
N LEU A 52 7.19 -21.26 -0.60
CA LEU A 52 6.88 -22.36 0.32
C LEU A 52 5.37 -22.38 0.66
N LEU A 53 4.77 -21.21 0.93
CA LEU A 53 3.33 -21.11 1.17
C LEU A 53 2.53 -21.53 -0.07
N SER A 54 2.96 -21.15 -1.27
CA SER A 54 2.30 -21.53 -2.52
C SER A 54 2.40 -23.04 -2.80
N ALA A 55 3.51 -23.67 -2.40
CA ALA A 55 3.73 -25.12 -2.53
C ALA A 55 2.93 -25.94 -1.50
N TRP A 56 2.63 -25.36 -0.34
CA TRP A 56 1.85 -26.01 0.71
C TRP A 56 0.46 -26.44 0.22
N LEU A 57 -0.22 -25.60 -0.59
CA LEU A 57 -1.59 -25.89 -1.02
C LEU A 57 -1.69 -27.13 -1.93
N PRO A 58 -0.90 -27.33 -3.02
CA PRO A 58 -0.91 -28.56 -3.80
C PRO A 58 -0.44 -29.79 -3.00
N ALA A 59 0.47 -29.63 -2.03
CA ALA A 59 0.84 -30.71 -1.12
C ALA A 59 -0.33 -31.13 -0.20
N MET A 60 -1.08 -30.17 0.30
CA MET A 60 -2.30 -30.41 1.08
C MET A 60 -3.37 -31.12 0.25
N VAL A 61 -3.51 -30.77 -1.05
CA VAL A 61 -4.40 -31.46 -2.00
C VAL A 61 -4.01 -32.93 -2.15
N ALA A 62 -2.73 -33.20 -2.41
CA ALA A 62 -2.24 -34.58 -2.57
C ALA A 62 -2.50 -35.42 -1.30
N ARG A 63 -2.28 -34.82 -0.13
CA ARG A 63 -2.55 -35.47 1.15
C ARG A 63 -4.03 -35.74 1.37
N SER A 64 -4.90 -34.79 0.98
CA SER A 64 -6.36 -34.93 1.10
C SER A 64 -6.91 -36.02 0.18
N ASN A 65 -6.26 -36.28 -0.94
CA ASN A 65 -6.63 -37.33 -1.90
C ASN A 65 -6.02 -38.70 -1.57
N HIS A 66 -5.24 -38.83 -0.48
CA HIS A 66 -4.47 -40.04 -0.15
C HIS A 66 -3.53 -40.50 -1.29
N GLU A 67 -3.08 -39.56 -2.11
CA GLU A 67 -2.20 -39.84 -3.25
C GLU A 67 -0.78 -40.13 -2.81
N SER A 68 -0.11 -41.07 -3.47
CA SER A 68 1.34 -41.18 -3.42
C SER A 68 1.97 -39.95 -4.09
N TRP A 69 3.14 -39.51 -3.60
CA TRP A 69 3.83 -38.36 -4.15
C TRP A 69 4.19 -38.59 -5.64
N GLN A 70 3.66 -37.71 -6.50
CA GLN A 70 3.95 -37.68 -7.93
C GLN A 70 4.32 -36.24 -8.34
N ALA A 71 5.61 -36.03 -8.63
CA ALA A 71 6.13 -34.70 -8.95
C ALA A 71 5.38 -34.01 -10.12
N GLY A 72 4.98 -34.77 -11.14
CA GLY A 72 4.25 -34.23 -12.29
C GLY A 72 2.85 -33.69 -11.91
N GLN A 73 2.12 -34.41 -11.08
CA GLN A 73 0.79 -33.96 -10.60
C GLN A 73 0.91 -32.77 -9.65
N PHE A 74 1.93 -32.78 -8.78
CA PHE A 74 2.22 -31.63 -7.91
C PHE A 74 2.52 -30.38 -8.74
N LEU A 75 3.44 -30.47 -9.69
CA LEU A 75 3.80 -29.34 -10.56
C LEU A 75 2.60 -28.84 -11.37
N TYR A 76 1.79 -29.73 -11.91
CA TYR A 76 0.59 -29.39 -12.65
C TYR A 76 -0.38 -28.56 -11.78
N ARG A 77 -0.68 -29.01 -10.56
CA ARG A 77 -1.56 -28.31 -9.61
C ARG A 77 -0.97 -26.96 -9.21
N TRP A 78 0.33 -26.93 -8.94
CA TRP A 78 1.02 -25.69 -8.58
C TRP A 78 0.98 -24.66 -9.70
N VAL A 79 1.26 -25.06 -10.94
CA VAL A 79 1.18 -24.18 -12.12
C VAL A 79 -0.25 -23.65 -12.34
N LEU A 80 -1.27 -24.50 -12.19
CA LEU A 80 -2.68 -24.07 -12.27
C LEU A 80 -3.04 -23.03 -11.22
N LEU A 81 -2.60 -23.22 -9.99
CA LEU A 81 -2.82 -22.26 -8.91
C LEU A 81 -2.10 -20.94 -9.17
N MET A 82 -0.84 -20.99 -9.60
CA MET A 82 -0.06 -19.80 -9.96
C MET A 82 -0.67 -19.05 -11.13
N PHE A 83 -1.07 -19.78 -12.20
CA PHE A 83 -1.76 -19.19 -13.33
C PHE A 83 -3.04 -18.45 -12.91
N THR A 84 -3.83 -19.03 -12.00
CA THR A 84 -5.02 -18.38 -11.48
C THR A 84 -4.65 -17.18 -10.60
N ALA A 85 -3.66 -17.30 -9.72
CA ALA A 85 -3.23 -16.26 -8.81
C ALA A 85 -2.71 -14.99 -9.53
N VAL A 86 -2.04 -15.13 -10.67
CA VAL A 86 -1.54 -14.00 -11.49
C VAL A 86 -2.63 -12.98 -11.81
N TRP A 87 -3.84 -13.44 -12.12
CA TRP A 87 -4.96 -12.54 -12.43
C TRP A 87 -5.49 -11.79 -11.21
N TRP A 88 -5.17 -12.24 -10.00
CA TRP A 88 -5.55 -11.59 -8.74
C TRP A 88 -4.45 -10.66 -8.20
N LEU A 89 -3.24 -10.70 -8.78
CA LEU A 89 -2.09 -9.88 -8.36
C LEU A 89 -2.40 -8.37 -8.25
N PRO A 90 -3.07 -7.72 -9.23
CA PRO A 90 -3.36 -6.30 -9.12
C PRO A 90 -4.30 -5.92 -7.98
N LEU A 91 -5.14 -6.83 -7.49
CA LEU A 91 -5.97 -6.63 -6.30
C LEU A 91 -5.14 -6.61 -5.00
N GLY A 92 -3.88 -7.01 -5.06
CA GLY A 92 -2.92 -6.92 -3.97
C GLY A 92 -2.66 -5.49 -3.47
N TRP A 93 -3.09 -4.49 -4.22
CA TRP A 93 -3.09 -3.10 -3.79
C TRP A 93 -3.98 -2.83 -2.57
N LEU A 94 -4.90 -3.74 -2.27
CA LEU A 94 -5.66 -3.77 -1.02
C LEU A 94 -4.88 -4.46 0.11
N GLY A 95 -3.56 -4.64 -0.04
CA GLY A 95 -2.67 -5.25 0.94
C GLY A 95 -2.43 -6.75 0.76
N TYR A 96 -3.24 -7.43 -0.05
CA TYR A 96 -3.21 -8.88 -0.25
C TYR A 96 -1.84 -9.43 -0.68
N LEU A 97 -1.11 -8.71 -1.51
CA LEU A 97 0.20 -9.10 -2.02
C LEU A 97 1.30 -8.11 -1.63
N ALA A 98 1.10 -7.37 -0.54
CA ALA A 98 2.10 -6.42 -0.04
C ALA A 98 3.46 -7.11 0.17
N THR A 99 3.45 -8.35 0.67
CA THR A 99 4.67 -9.16 0.84
C THR A 99 5.31 -9.51 -0.51
N LEU A 100 4.51 -9.86 -1.53
CA LEU A 100 5.01 -10.11 -2.87
C LEU A 100 5.54 -8.84 -3.53
N GLN A 101 4.85 -7.71 -3.39
CA GLN A 101 5.32 -6.42 -3.87
C GLN A 101 6.66 -6.03 -3.22
N ALA A 102 6.81 -6.25 -1.91
CA ALA A 102 8.06 -6.03 -1.20
C ALA A 102 9.20 -6.96 -1.63
N SER A 103 8.87 -8.09 -2.28
CA SER A 103 9.85 -9.05 -2.81
C SER A 103 10.30 -8.73 -4.24
N ILE A 104 9.52 -7.93 -4.98
CA ILE A 104 9.88 -7.50 -6.33
C ILE A 104 10.86 -6.33 -6.22
N GLN A 105 12.01 -6.45 -6.89
CA GLN A 105 13.04 -5.42 -6.91
C GLN A 105 13.37 -5.06 -8.36
N LEU A 106 12.91 -3.88 -8.78
CA LEU A 106 13.22 -3.31 -10.10
C LEU A 106 14.24 -2.18 -9.96
N PRO A 107 15.16 -1.99 -10.92
CA PRO A 107 15.96 -0.77 -10.99
C PRO A 107 15.06 0.47 -11.02
N ALA A 108 15.46 1.54 -10.32
CA ALA A 108 14.68 2.78 -10.24
C ALA A 108 14.38 3.38 -11.62
N THR A 109 15.34 3.27 -12.56
CA THR A 109 15.20 3.69 -13.96
C THR A 109 14.08 2.91 -14.67
N VAL A 110 14.00 1.58 -14.47
CA VAL A 110 12.94 0.74 -15.07
C VAL A 110 11.58 1.13 -14.50
N GLN A 111 11.48 1.29 -13.18
CA GLN A 111 10.25 1.75 -12.54
C GLN A 111 9.82 3.12 -13.08
N ASN A 112 10.76 4.04 -13.27
CA ASN A 112 10.50 5.36 -13.83
C ASN A 112 9.97 5.28 -15.26
N ILE A 113 10.54 4.41 -16.11
CA ILE A 113 10.04 4.17 -17.48
C ILE A 113 8.61 3.66 -17.45
N ILE A 114 8.34 2.60 -16.67
CA ILE A 114 6.98 2.01 -16.53
C ILE A 114 5.97 3.08 -16.11
N PHE A 115 6.35 3.94 -15.17
CA PHE A 115 5.46 5.00 -14.71
C PHE A 115 5.23 6.08 -15.75
N ASN A 116 6.28 6.56 -16.42
CA ASN A 116 6.17 7.64 -17.40
C ASN A 116 5.39 7.23 -18.66
N THR A 117 5.48 5.96 -19.06
CA THR A 117 4.74 5.40 -20.20
C THR A 117 3.37 4.80 -19.83
N ARG A 118 2.90 4.96 -18.59
CA ARG A 118 1.66 4.33 -18.10
C ARG A 118 0.41 4.67 -18.91
N TYR A 119 0.34 5.86 -19.48
CA TYR A 119 -0.80 6.28 -20.31
C TYR A 119 -0.84 5.59 -21.67
N ASP A 120 0.29 5.03 -22.13
CA ASP A 120 0.40 4.32 -23.40
C ASP A 120 -0.04 2.86 -23.24
N TRP A 121 0.42 2.18 -22.18
CA TRP A 121 0.16 0.75 -22.00
C TRP A 121 -1.05 0.43 -21.12
N LEU A 122 -1.42 1.28 -20.14
CA LEU A 122 -2.53 1.00 -19.21
C LEU A 122 -3.90 0.86 -19.89
N PRO A 123 -4.24 1.64 -20.94
CA PRO A 123 -5.50 1.48 -21.68
C PRO A 123 -5.65 0.11 -22.34
N VAL A 124 -4.55 -0.57 -22.66
CA VAL A 124 -4.54 -1.91 -23.25
C VAL A 124 -4.43 -2.98 -22.15
N ALA A 125 -3.46 -2.85 -21.28
CA ALA A 125 -3.19 -3.82 -20.21
C ALA A 125 -4.33 -3.90 -19.18
N GLY A 126 -4.98 -2.80 -18.86
CA GLY A 126 -6.06 -2.75 -17.88
C GLY A 126 -7.30 -3.58 -18.30
N PRO A 127 -7.89 -3.35 -19.48
CA PRO A 127 -8.98 -4.18 -20.00
C PRO A 127 -8.59 -5.64 -20.17
N PHE A 128 -7.38 -5.93 -20.67
CA PHE A 128 -6.86 -7.28 -20.80
C PHE A 128 -6.78 -8.01 -19.46
N TRP A 129 -6.23 -7.35 -18.45
CA TRP A 129 -6.18 -7.89 -17.09
C TRP A 129 -7.59 -8.11 -16.53
N LEU A 130 -8.51 -7.13 -16.68
CA LEU A 130 -9.88 -7.26 -16.18
C LEU A 130 -10.59 -8.47 -16.83
N LEU A 131 -10.41 -8.67 -18.13
CA LEU A 131 -10.94 -9.84 -18.84
C LEU A 131 -10.35 -11.14 -18.28
N GLY A 132 -9.03 -11.21 -18.09
CA GLY A 132 -8.35 -12.36 -17.49
C GLY A 132 -8.83 -12.64 -16.07
N TRP A 133 -9.04 -11.60 -15.26
CA TRP A 133 -9.61 -11.73 -13.92
C TRP A 133 -11.03 -12.29 -13.93
N LEU A 134 -11.92 -11.76 -14.79
CA LEU A 134 -13.28 -12.29 -14.96
C LEU A 134 -13.28 -13.75 -15.42
N ILE A 135 -12.42 -14.08 -16.38
CA ILE A 135 -12.23 -15.45 -16.84
C ILE A 135 -11.74 -16.32 -15.69
N SER A 136 -10.72 -15.92 -14.95
CA SER A 136 -10.19 -16.69 -13.82
C SER A 136 -11.27 -17.01 -12.79
N TRP A 137 -12.14 -16.04 -12.49
CA TRP A 137 -13.29 -16.24 -11.60
C TRP A 137 -14.28 -17.28 -12.17
N LYS A 138 -14.60 -17.17 -13.46
CA LYS A 138 -15.46 -18.15 -14.13
C LYS A 138 -14.88 -19.57 -14.06
N TRP A 139 -13.56 -19.71 -14.15
CA TRP A 139 -12.84 -20.98 -14.12
C TRP A 139 -12.61 -21.56 -12.71
N LEU A 140 -12.90 -20.86 -11.61
CA LEU A 140 -12.71 -21.40 -10.27
C LEU A 140 -13.33 -22.78 -10.02
N PRO A 141 -14.57 -23.10 -10.50
CA PRO A 141 -15.10 -24.45 -10.35
C PRO A 141 -14.39 -25.51 -11.19
N ALA A 142 -13.79 -25.10 -12.34
CA ALA A 142 -12.97 -26.00 -13.14
C ALA A 142 -11.61 -26.25 -12.47
N LEU A 143 -11.00 -25.20 -11.89
CA LEU A 143 -9.80 -25.32 -11.07
C LEU A 143 -10.03 -26.31 -9.92
N GLN A 144 -11.13 -26.15 -9.19
CA GLN A 144 -11.49 -27.06 -8.11
C GLN A 144 -11.52 -28.53 -8.58
N ARG A 145 -12.15 -28.84 -9.72
CA ARG A 145 -12.18 -30.19 -10.29
C ARG A 145 -10.80 -30.72 -10.64
N GLN A 146 -9.94 -29.85 -11.21
CA GLN A 146 -8.56 -30.25 -11.57
C GLN A 146 -7.67 -30.43 -10.34
N LEU A 147 -7.95 -29.77 -9.24
CA LEU A 147 -7.25 -29.98 -7.98
C LEU A 147 -7.62 -31.34 -7.36
N THR A 148 -8.91 -31.72 -7.41
CA THR A 148 -9.38 -33.01 -6.88
C THR A 148 -9.07 -34.19 -7.78
N ALA A 149 -9.25 -34.04 -9.10
CA ALA A 149 -9.03 -35.07 -10.11
C ALA A 149 -8.31 -34.48 -11.33
N PRO A 150 -6.98 -34.42 -11.29
CA PRO A 150 -6.18 -33.80 -12.35
C PRO A 150 -6.32 -34.60 -13.66
N THR A 151 -6.55 -33.90 -14.76
CA THR A 151 -6.64 -34.49 -16.09
C THR A 151 -5.68 -33.83 -17.08
N SER A 152 -6.06 -32.71 -17.69
CA SER A 152 -5.22 -31.97 -18.64
C SER A 152 -5.61 -30.49 -18.74
N TRP A 153 -4.69 -29.66 -19.23
CA TRP A 153 -4.93 -28.25 -19.56
C TRP A 153 -6.12 -28.08 -20.53
N ARG A 154 -6.19 -28.93 -21.57
CA ARG A 154 -7.28 -28.89 -22.54
C ARG A 154 -8.63 -29.09 -21.85
N ASN A 155 -8.70 -30.04 -20.94
CA ASN A 155 -9.91 -30.33 -20.17
C ASN A 155 -10.28 -29.24 -19.19
N TYR A 156 -9.29 -28.61 -18.56
CA TYR A 156 -9.48 -27.42 -17.70
C TYR A 156 -10.19 -26.30 -18.46
N TRP A 157 -9.64 -25.91 -19.64
CA TRP A 157 -10.21 -24.87 -20.48
C TRP A 157 -11.61 -25.24 -20.97
N ARG A 158 -11.78 -26.44 -21.51
CA ARG A 158 -13.08 -26.92 -22.00
C ARG A 158 -14.15 -26.93 -20.93
N THR A 159 -13.81 -27.34 -19.71
CA THR A 159 -14.72 -27.36 -18.58
C THR A 159 -15.10 -25.94 -18.15
N GLY A 160 -14.14 -25.03 -18.06
CA GLY A 160 -14.37 -23.65 -17.70
C GLY A 160 -15.33 -22.92 -18.65
N TRP A 161 -15.16 -23.12 -19.97
CA TRP A 161 -16.08 -22.56 -20.97
C TRP A 161 -17.52 -23.03 -20.81
N ARG A 162 -17.74 -24.29 -20.46
CA ARG A 162 -19.06 -24.90 -20.31
C ARG A 162 -19.78 -24.54 -19.03
N ILE A 163 -19.08 -24.02 -18.01
CA ILE A 163 -19.69 -23.62 -16.76
C ILE A 163 -20.47 -22.32 -16.97
N SER A 164 -21.74 -22.32 -16.57
CA SER A 164 -22.57 -21.11 -16.60
C SER A 164 -22.18 -20.15 -15.46
N TRP A 165 -22.32 -18.85 -15.69
CA TRP A 165 -22.14 -17.84 -14.66
C TRP A 165 -23.05 -18.05 -13.44
N TRP A 166 -24.26 -18.54 -13.66
CA TRP A 166 -25.18 -18.89 -12.58
C TRP A 166 -24.60 -19.96 -11.65
N THR A 167 -23.95 -20.97 -12.20
CA THR A 167 -23.24 -22.00 -11.42
C THR A 167 -22.11 -21.39 -10.58
N VAL A 168 -21.35 -20.45 -11.17
CA VAL A 168 -20.27 -19.74 -10.46
C VAL A 168 -20.86 -18.95 -9.29
N PHE A 169 -21.88 -18.12 -9.51
CA PHE A 169 -22.53 -17.35 -8.46
C PHE A 169 -23.14 -18.23 -7.37
N LYS A 170 -23.81 -19.32 -7.74
CA LYS A 170 -24.40 -20.26 -6.77
C LYS A 170 -23.33 -20.91 -5.89
N LYS A 171 -22.20 -21.34 -6.47
CA LYS A 171 -21.07 -21.93 -5.74
C LYS A 171 -20.32 -20.92 -4.88
N SER A 172 -20.10 -19.69 -5.37
CA SER A 172 -19.41 -18.63 -4.63
C SER A 172 -20.28 -17.96 -3.57
N ARG A 173 -21.62 -18.17 -3.58
CA ARG A 173 -22.53 -17.54 -2.62
C ARG A 173 -22.11 -17.71 -1.14
N ASN A 174 -21.66 -18.90 -0.78
CA ASN A 174 -21.25 -19.15 0.61
C ASN A 174 -19.96 -18.41 0.98
N VAL A 175 -19.05 -18.22 0.00
CA VAL A 175 -17.83 -17.41 0.17
C VAL A 175 -18.21 -15.95 0.38
N TRP A 176 -19.13 -15.41 -0.44
CA TRP A 176 -19.61 -14.04 -0.27
C TRP A 176 -20.32 -13.81 1.07
N LEU A 177 -21.20 -14.72 1.46
CA LEU A 177 -21.88 -14.64 2.76
C LEU A 177 -20.88 -14.67 3.92
N PHE A 178 -19.81 -15.43 3.76
CA PHE A 178 -18.73 -15.43 4.73
C PHE A 178 -17.99 -14.10 4.76
N LEU A 179 -17.51 -13.62 3.63
CA LEU A 179 -16.77 -12.36 3.56
C LEU A 179 -17.59 -11.21 4.17
N ILE A 180 -18.91 -11.18 3.90
CA ILE A 180 -19.81 -10.18 4.49
C ILE A 180 -19.88 -10.36 6.02
N SER A 181 -20.06 -11.58 6.50
CA SER A 181 -20.15 -11.84 7.96
C SER A 181 -18.83 -11.53 8.67
N TRP A 182 -17.72 -11.90 8.07
CA TRP A 182 -16.38 -11.60 8.58
C TRP A 182 -16.12 -10.09 8.60
N LEU A 183 -16.50 -9.36 7.54
CA LEU A 183 -16.40 -7.89 7.48
C LEU A 183 -17.26 -7.23 8.56
N VAL A 184 -18.50 -7.70 8.77
CA VAL A 184 -19.38 -7.19 9.83
C VAL A 184 -18.73 -7.39 11.21
N MET A 185 -18.14 -8.57 11.47
CA MET A 185 -17.42 -8.81 12.73
C MET A 185 -16.17 -7.94 12.86
N ALA A 186 -15.45 -7.71 11.76
CA ALA A 186 -14.30 -6.82 11.74
C ALA A 186 -14.70 -5.37 12.06
N ILE A 187 -15.85 -4.90 11.54
CA ILE A 187 -16.40 -3.57 11.84
C ILE A 187 -16.81 -3.48 13.32
N ILE A 188 -17.55 -4.46 13.82
CA ILE A 188 -17.98 -4.49 15.24
C ILE A 188 -16.74 -4.55 16.15
N GLY A 189 -15.80 -5.46 15.87
CA GLY A 189 -14.55 -5.59 16.62
C GLY A 189 -13.72 -4.31 16.58
N GLY A 190 -13.65 -3.66 15.42
CA GLY A 190 -13.02 -2.34 15.27
C GLY A 190 -13.68 -1.29 16.17
N GLY A 191 -15.01 -1.25 16.22
CA GLY A 191 -15.76 -0.37 17.13
C GLY A 191 -15.44 -0.61 18.61
N ILE A 192 -15.31 -1.87 19.01
CA ILE A 192 -14.93 -2.24 20.38
C ILE A 192 -13.48 -1.80 20.68
N VAL A 193 -12.54 -2.02 19.77
CA VAL A 193 -11.15 -1.57 19.92
C VAL A 193 -11.09 -0.04 19.99
N TRP A 194 -11.88 0.66 19.18
CA TRP A 194 -11.96 2.11 19.22
C TRP A 194 -12.48 2.60 20.58
N ALA A 195 -13.58 2.04 21.06
CA ALA A 195 -14.18 2.39 22.35
C ALA A 195 -13.23 2.10 23.53
N SER A 196 -12.50 0.97 23.49
CA SER A 196 -11.53 0.60 24.51
C SER A 196 -10.34 1.58 24.61
N GLY A 197 -10.00 2.27 23.52
CA GLY A 197 -9.00 3.33 23.50
C GLY A 197 -9.35 4.54 24.36
N ALA A 198 -10.64 4.76 24.61
CA ALA A 198 -11.10 5.81 25.54
C ALA A 198 -10.83 5.44 27.01
N VAL A 199 -10.71 4.15 27.33
CA VAL A 199 -10.42 3.65 28.68
C VAL A 199 -8.92 3.73 28.97
N SER A 200 -8.11 3.03 28.19
CA SER A 200 -6.65 3.11 28.25
C SER A 200 -6.01 2.48 26.99
N GLN A 201 -4.77 2.86 26.71
CA GLN A 201 -4.00 2.23 25.63
C GLN A 201 -3.74 0.74 25.89
N LEU A 202 -3.47 0.36 27.14
CA LEU A 202 -3.22 -1.03 27.50
C LEU A 202 -4.46 -1.91 27.27
N VAL A 203 -5.64 -1.45 27.70
CA VAL A 203 -6.92 -2.16 27.45
C VAL A 203 -7.16 -2.27 25.94
N SER A 204 -6.94 -1.18 25.20
CA SER A 204 -7.11 -1.18 23.74
C SER A 204 -6.15 -2.16 23.04
N GLN A 205 -4.91 -2.30 23.52
CA GLN A 205 -3.94 -3.26 23.02
C GLN A 205 -4.44 -4.70 23.21
N PHE A 206 -4.84 -5.08 24.42
CA PHE A 206 -5.34 -6.42 24.70
C PHE A 206 -6.59 -6.75 23.87
N VAL A 207 -7.54 -5.82 23.80
CA VAL A 207 -8.75 -5.97 23.00
C VAL A 207 -8.39 -6.12 21.51
N ALA A 208 -7.46 -5.34 20.99
CA ALA A 208 -7.03 -5.43 19.60
C ALA A 208 -6.33 -6.77 19.28
N VAL A 209 -5.43 -7.24 20.16
CA VAL A 209 -4.80 -8.57 20.03
C VAL A 209 -5.86 -9.66 20.00
N PHE A 210 -6.82 -9.63 20.93
CA PHE A 210 -7.90 -10.60 20.99
C PHE A 210 -8.77 -10.58 19.72
N MET A 211 -9.19 -9.39 19.27
CA MET A 211 -10.00 -9.24 18.06
C MET A 211 -9.25 -9.67 16.81
N MET A 212 -8.01 -9.28 16.65
CA MET A 212 -7.19 -9.68 15.50
C MET A 212 -6.96 -11.19 15.48
N THR A 213 -6.66 -11.81 16.61
CA THR A 213 -6.50 -13.26 16.74
C THR A 213 -7.81 -13.99 16.40
N GLY A 214 -8.94 -13.51 16.93
CA GLY A 214 -10.27 -14.07 16.64
C GLY A 214 -10.66 -13.99 15.18
N LEU A 215 -10.41 -12.85 14.52
CA LEU A 215 -10.68 -12.68 13.09
C LEU A 215 -9.81 -13.59 12.22
N GLN A 216 -8.53 -13.77 12.56
CA GLN A 216 -7.64 -14.70 11.87
C GLN A 216 -8.09 -16.15 12.05
N LEU A 217 -8.36 -16.55 13.30
CA LEU A 217 -8.85 -17.90 13.61
C LEU A 217 -10.12 -18.20 12.83
N LEU A 218 -11.09 -17.28 12.83
CA LEU A 218 -12.34 -17.43 12.10
C LEU A 218 -12.12 -17.62 10.60
N ALA A 219 -11.22 -16.85 10.00
CA ALA A 219 -10.87 -16.99 8.58
C ALA A 219 -10.25 -18.36 8.29
N TRP A 220 -9.34 -18.83 9.13
CA TRP A 220 -8.75 -20.16 9.00
C TRP A 220 -9.79 -21.28 9.17
N LEU A 221 -10.63 -21.22 10.21
CA LEU A 221 -11.69 -22.20 10.42
C LEU A 221 -12.68 -22.28 9.25
N MET A 222 -12.98 -21.15 8.64
CA MET A 222 -13.85 -21.16 7.48
C MET A 222 -13.17 -21.68 6.22
N PHE A 223 -11.90 -21.39 6.01
CA PHE A 223 -11.14 -21.99 4.94
C PHE A 223 -11.06 -23.53 5.11
N MET A 224 -10.79 -24.00 6.31
CA MET A 224 -10.82 -25.44 6.65
C MET A 224 -12.20 -26.06 6.41
N GLY A 225 -13.28 -25.36 6.82
CA GLY A 225 -14.65 -25.83 6.60
C GLY A 225 -15.07 -25.83 5.13
N TRP A 226 -14.58 -24.86 4.34
CA TRP A 226 -14.74 -24.88 2.89
C TRP A 226 -13.96 -26.03 2.28
N TRP A 227 -12.73 -26.28 2.73
CA TRP A 227 -11.88 -27.41 2.31
C TRP A 227 -12.56 -28.75 2.56
N SER A 228 -13.13 -28.97 3.74
CA SER A 228 -13.82 -30.23 4.09
C SER A 228 -15.00 -30.57 3.17
N ARG A 229 -15.56 -29.59 2.46
CA ARG A 229 -16.58 -29.82 1.43
C ARG A 229 -16.02 -30.27 0.10
N LEU A 230 -14.75 -29.99 -0.16
CA LEU A 230 -14.05 -30.45 -1.36
C LEU A 230 -13.60 -31.92 -1.19
N TRP A 231 -13.22 -32.28 0.04
CA TRP A 231 -12.73 -33.60 0.44
C TRP A 231 -13.49 -34.09 1.67
N PRO A 232 -14.74 -34.60 1.48
CA PRO A 232 -15.58 -35.02 2.60
C PRO A 232 -14.96 -36.10 3.49
N GLU A 233 -14.17 -37.00 2.91
CA GLU A 233 -13.48 -38.08 3.63
C GLU A 233 -12.46 -37.59 4.63
N THR A 234 -11.89 -36.40 4.41
CA THR A 234 -10.93 -35.78 5.35
C THR A 234 -11.63 -35.09 6.52
N ALA A 235 -12.94 -34.94 6.44
CA ALA A 235 -13.79 -34.35 7.50
C ALA A 235 -14.13 -35.33 8.61
N ILE A 236 -13.61 -36.56 8.57
CA ILE A 236 -13.81 -37.54 9.64
C ILE A 236 -13.17 -37.01 10.92
N ALA A 237 -14.00 -36.68 11.88
CA ALA A 237 -13.55 -36.18 13.16
C ALA A 237 -12.69 -37.24 13.86
N GLY A 238 -11.41 -36.94 14.02
CA GLY A 238 -10.62 -37.63 15.03
C GLY A 238 -11.24 -37.39 16.41
N HIS A 239 -11.06 -38.30 17.33
CA HIS A 239 -11.46 -38.07 18.71
C HIS A 239 -10.61 -36.94 19.29
N SER A 240 -11.27 -35.96 19.93
CA SER A 240 -10.55 -34.90 20.64
C SER A 240 -9.66 -35.54 21.71
N ASN A 241 -8.36 -35.37 21.56
CA ASN A 241 -7.36 -35.84 22.50
C ASN A 241 -6.44 -34.68 22.90
N TRP A 242 -5.54 -34.93 23.87
CA TRP A 242 -4.62 -33.91 24.34
C TRP A 242 -3.72 -33.31 23.21
N GLN A 243 -3.38 -34.10 22.17
CA GLN A 243 -2.61 -33.64 21.00
C GLN A 243 -3.39 -32.61 20.20
N THR A 244 -4.68 -32.85 19.99
CA THR A 244 -5.56 -31.86 19.31
C THR A 244 -5.64 -30.57 20.11
N GLY A 245 -5.74 -30.67 21.44
CA GLY A 245 -5.71 -29.50 22.33
C GLY A 245 -4.39 -28.72 22.20
N LEU A 246 -3.26 -29.44 22.18
CA LEU A 246 -1.94 -28.84 22.03
C LEU A 246 -1.77 -28.15 20.67
N LEU A 247 -2.18 -28.77 19.57
CA LEU A 247 -2.12 -28.19 18.22
C LEU A 247 -2.99 -26.93 18.12
N THR A 248 -4.19 -26.96 18.68
CA THR A 248 -5.08 -25.79 18.71
C THR A 248 -4.47 -24.66 19.53
N LEU A 249 -3.94 -24.95 20.71
CA LEU A 249 -3.26 -23.98 21.56
C LEU A 249 -2.04 -23.38 20.85
N THR A 250 -1.24 -24.20 20.19
CA THR A 250 -0.08 -23.73 19.40
C THR A 250 -0.54 -22.78 18.29
N GLY A 251 -1.58 -23.12 17.54
CA GLY A 251 -2.15 -22.24 16.51
C GLY A 251 -2.61 -20.89 17.08
N LEU A 252 -3.30 -20.91 18.23
CA LEU A 252 -3.74 -19.68 18.92
C LEU A 252 -2.56 -18.84 19.41
N LEU A 253 -1.52 -19.47 19.96
CA LEU A 253 -0.31 -18.76 20.39
C LEU A 253 0.44 -18.12 19.22
N VAL A 254 0.51 -18.81 18.08
CA VAL A 254 1.13 -18.27 16.86
C VAL A 254 0.34 -17.07 16.33
N LEU A 255 -1.00 -17.19 16.21
CA LEU A 255 -1.84 -16.10 15.74
C LEU A 255 -1.87 -14.93 16.73
N GLY A 256 -1.91 -15.20 18.02
CA GLY A 256 -1.88 -14.18 19.08
C GLY A 256 -0.51 -13.47 19.17
N GLY A 257 0.58 -14.24 19.08
CA GLY A 257 1.94 -13.70 19.03
C GLY A 257 2.16 -12.80 17.80
N TYR A 258 1.69 -13.26 16.63
CA TYR A 258 1.70 -12.45 15.43
C TYR A 258 0.86 -11.17 15.59
N ALA A 259 -0.35 -11.25 16.17
CA ALA A 259 -1.19 -10.10 16.42
C ALA A 259 -0.50 -9.08 17.34
N GLY A 260 0.10 -9.54 18.45
CA GLY A 260 0.85 -8.69 19.38
C GLY A 260 2.05 -8.02 18.71
N TRP A 261 2.82 -8.78 17.93
CA TRP A 261 3.95 -8.24 17.18
C TRP A 261 3.51 -7.23 16.11
N TRP A 262 2.46 -7.55 15.34
CA TRP A 262 1.94 -6.66 14.31
C TRP A 262 1.45 -5.35 14.88
N LEU A 263 0.67 -5.38 15.96
CA LEU A 263 0.11 -4.18 16.56
C LEU A 263 1.20 -3.25 17.09
N GLY A 264 2.31 -3.80 17.59
CA GLY A 264 3.48 -3.05 18.04
C GLY A 264 3.17 -2.00 19.10
N THR A 265 4.02 -1.00 19.17
CA THR A 265 3.87 0.18 20.06
C THR A 265 3.70 1.44 19.23
N PRO A 266 3.03 2.48 19.78
CA PRO A 266 2.94 3.76 19.09
C PRO A 266 4.32 4.31 18.72
N PRO A 267 4.48 4.89 17.51
CA PRO A 267 5.73 5.52 17.11
C PRO A 267 6.01 6.72 18.03
N THR A 268 7.27 6.86 18.43
CA THR A 268 7.73 7.96 19.29
C THR A 268 8.25 9.14 18.50
N ALA A 269 8.69 8.93 17.26
CA ALA A 269 9.17 9.99 16.40
C ALA A 269 8.01 10.91 15.96
N PRO A 270 8.22 12.23 15.95
CA PRO A 270 7.21 13.17 15.50
C PRO A 270 6.98 13.02 13.99
N LEU A 271 5.71 13.00 13.59
CA LEU A 271 5.30 13.01 12.19
C LEU A 271 5.46 14.41 11.60
N ALA A 272 6.19 14.55 10.49
CA ALA A 272 6.32 15.84 9.79
C ALA A 272 5.00 16.22 9.09
N ILE A 273 4.55 17.45 9.31
CA ILE A 273 3.41 18.05 8.62
C ILE A 273 3.92 18.84 7.43
N ILE A 274 3.58 18.39 6.23
CA ILE A 274 4.03 19.01 4.98
C ILE A 274 2.80 19.59 4.27
N ALA A 275 2.76 20.93 4.15
CA ALA A 275 1.65 21.62 3.51
C ALA A 275 1.78 21.54 1.99
N HIS A 276 0.93 20.74 1.34
CA HIS A 276 0.91 20.53 -0.11
C HIS A 276 0.58 21.82 -0.84
N ARG A 277 1.45 22.24 -1.77
CA ARG A 277 1.34 23.47 -2.57
C ARG A 277 1.12 24.75 -1.73
N GLY A 278 1.53 24.70 -0.47
CA GLY A 278 1.42 25.84 0.44
C GLY A 278 0.00 26.23 0.86
N VAL A 279 -1.02 25.38 0.73
CA VAL A 279 -2.41 25.67 1.12
C VAL A 279 -2.82 25.02 2.43
N ASN A 280 -3.92 25.52 3.04
CA ASN A 280 -4.60 24.92 4.17
C ASN A 280 -6.10 24.80 3.86
N GLY A 281 -6.47 23.76 3.16
CA GLY A 281 -7.81 23.55 2.65
C GLY A 281 -8.07 24.32 1.34
N ARG A 282 -9.12 25.13 1.32
CA ARG A 282 -9.52 25.96 0.17
C ARG A 282 -9.31 27.45 0.44
N ASP A 283 -8.38 27.78 1.30
CA ASP A 283 -8.19 29.14 1.81
C ASP A 283 -7.30 30.01 0.93
N GLY A 284 -6.76 29.49 -0.16
CA GLY A 284 -5.89 30.21 -1.08
C GLY A 284 -5.74 29.51 -2.42
N VAL A 285 -5.11 30.19 -3.36
CA VAL A 285 -4.67 29.60 -4.63
C VAL A 285 -3.36 28.85 -4.37
N GLN A 286 -3.30 27.59 -4.78
CA GLN A 286 -2.12 26.74 -4.66
C GLN A 286 -0.87 27.40 -5.27
N ASN A 287 0.30 27.08 -4.71
CA ASN A 287 1.58 27.51 -5.26
C ASN A 287 1.76 29.05 -5.34
N THR A 288 1.09 29.81 -4.47
CA THR A 288 1.24 31.29 -4.41
C THR A 288 1.88 31.74 -3.12
N THR A 289 2.60 32.86 -3.18
CA THR A 289 3.20 33.47 -1.98
C THR A 289 2.17 33.92 -0.95
N ALA A 290 0.95 34.22 -1.39
CA ALA A 290 -0.17 34.58 -0.51
C ALA A 290 -0.66 33.37 0.30
N ALA A 291 -0.83 32.21 -0.33
CA ALA A 291 -1.18 30.96 0.34
C ALA A 291 -0.07 30.54 1.31
N LEU A 292 1.21 30.55 0.89
CA LEU A 292 2.36 30.29 1.75
C LEU A 292 2.32 31.10 3.03
N LYS A 293 2.22 32.45 2.93
CA LYS A 293 2.19 33.34 4.11
C LYS A 293 1.05 32.99 5.05
N ARG A 294 -0.14 32.72 4.51
CA ARG A 294 -1.33 32.39 5.28
C ARG A 294 -1.17 31.06 6.02
N THR A 295 -0.76 30.02 5.31
CA THR A 295 -0.59 28.67 5.85
C THR A 295 0.49 28.64 6.93
N VAL A 296 1.63 29.29 6.70
CA VAL A 296 2.69 29.37 7.71
C VAL A 296 2.19 30.09 8.97
N LYS A 297 1.47 31.21 8.83
CA LYS A 297 0.90 31.94 9.96
C LYS A 297 -0.13 31.11 10.75
N GLN A 298 -0.95 30.32 10.06
CA GLN A 298 -2.06 29.58 10.70
C GLN A 298 -1.64 28.24 11.29
N VAL A 299 -0.71 27.53 10.63
CA VAL A 299 -0.42 26.12 10.91
C VAL A 299 0.99 25.88 11.38
N GLN A 300 1.97 26.68 10.93
CA GLN A 300 3.40 26.46 11.15
C GLN A 300 3.81 25.03 10.74
N PRO A 301 3.63 24.63 9.47
CA PRO A 301 4.00 23.30 9.03
C PRO A 301 5.52 23.09 9.11
N ASP A 302 5.95 21.83 9.26
CA ASP A 302 7.37 21.50 9.32
C ASP A 302 8.06 21.78 7.98
N MET A 303 7.35 21.58 6.87
CA MET A 303 7.76 21.96 5.51
C MET A 303 6.55 22.46 4.71
N VAL A 304 6.80 23.25 3.69
CA VAL A 304 5.83 23.58 2.65
C VAL A 304 6.31 22.93 1.36
N GLU A 305 5.50 22.03 0.83
CA GLU A 305 5.72 21.46 -0.49
C GLU A 305 5.20 22.43 -1.56
N MET A 306 5.91 22.50 -2.69
CA MET A 306 5.56 23.36 -3.82
C MET A 306 6.23 22.90 -5.12
N ASP A 307 5.60 23.23 -6.24
CA ASP A 307 5.98 22.75 -7.56
C ASP A 307 6.67 23.82 -8.37
N ILE A 308 7.75 23.48 -9.07
CA ILE A 308 8.40 24.37 -10.03
C ILE A 308 8.50 23.75 -11.43
N GLN A 309 8.40 24.63 -12.42
CA GLN A 309 8.57 24.30 -13.83
C GLN A 309 9.51 25.30 -14.50
N PRO A 310 10.30 24.87 -15.52
CA PRO A 310 11.11 25.78 -16.31
C PRO A 310 10.24 26.60 -17.26
N THR A 311 10.67 27.83 -17.54
CA THR A 311 10.13 28.70 -18.57
C THR A 311 10.91 28.55 -19.88
N ALA A 312 10.42 29.15 -20.98
CA ALA A 312 11.10 29.13 -22.27
C ALA A 312 12.52 29.74 -22.21
N ASP A 313 12.71 30.76 -21.39
CA ASP A 313 13.98 31.45 -21.14
C ASP A 313 14.77 30.91 -19.94
N ARG A 314 14.52 29.62 -19.55
CA ARG A 314 15.26 28.83 -18.54
C ARG A 314 15.23 29.42 -17.12
N HIS A 315 14.18 30.15 -16.77
CA HIS A 315 13.87 30.54 -15.41
C HIS A 315 12.92 29.51 -14.76
N TRP A 316 12.67 29.63 -13.45
CA TRP A 316 11.76 28.76 -12.72
C TRP A 316 10.56 29.53 -12.22
N VAL A 317 9.36 29.03 -12.49
CA VAL A 317 8.10 29.55 -11.97
C VAL A 317 7.39 28.51 -11.12
N VAL A 318 6.54 28.98 -10.20
CA VAL A 318 5.86 28.12 -9.21
C VAL A 318 4.49 27.74 -9.74
N MET A 319 4.37 26.54 -10.27
CA MET A 319 3.15 26.02 -10.90
C MET A 319 3.16 24.49 -10.92
N HIS A 320 2.02 23.88 -10.57
CA HIS A 320 1.85 22.41 -10.66
C HIS A 320 1.47 21.97 -12.07
N ASP A 321 0.44 22.61 -12.64
CA ASP A 321 -0.15 22.15 -13.90
C ASP A 321 0.78 22.45 -15.08
N PRO A 322 0.89 21.55 -16.05
CA PRO A 322 1.74 21.78 -17.21
C PRO A 322 1.24 22.92 -18.10
N THR A 323 -0.03 23.30 -17.97
CA THR A 323 -0.67 24.37 -18.73
C THR A 323 -1.26 25.46 -17.84
N LEU A 324 -1.42 26.65 -18.36
CA LEU A 324 -1.99 27.82 -17.66
C LEU A 324 -3.51 27.79 -17.59
N LYS A 325 -4.18 26.87 -18.31
CA LYS A 325 -5.62 26.88 -18.55
C LYS A 325 -6.46 26.82 -17.27
N ALA A 326 -6.11 25.93 -16.35
CA ALA A 326 -6.93 25.67 -15.16
C ALA A 326 -6.95 26.84 -14.17
N LEU A 327 -5.79 27.46 -13.91
CA LEU A 327 -5.65 28.51 -12.90
C LEU A 327 -5.67 29.92 -13.47
N ALA A 328 -5.13 30.13 -14.69
CA ALA A 328 -5.02 31.45 -15.31
C ALA A 328 -6.02 31.68 -16.47
N GLY A 329 -6.71 30.63 -16.94
CA GLY A 329 -7.63 30.73 -18.09
C GLY A 329 -6.91 30.95 -19.43
N GLN A 330 -5.58 30.88 -19.47
CA GLN A 330 -4.79 31.08 -20.68
C GLN A 330 -4.43 29.74 -21.36
N PRO A 331 -4.33 29.68 -22.69
CA PRO A 331 -3.89 28.48 -23.38
C PRO A 331 -2.39 28.25 -23.21
N GLY A 332 -1.94 27.07 -23.61
CA GLY A 332 -0.52 26.73 -23.76
C GLY A 332 0.16 26.21 -22.49
N PRO A 333 1.28 25.53 -22.68
CA PRO A 333 2.10 25.01 -21.60
C PRO A 333 3.03 26.09 -21.01
N VAL A 334 3.32 25.96 -19.72
CA VAL A 334 4.15 26.92 -18.95
C VAL A 334 5.52 27.11 -19.58
N HIS A 335 6.16 26.04 -20.04
CA HIS A 335 7.54 26.06 -20.57
C HIS A 335 7.68 26.69 -21.94
N GLU A 336 6.61 27.09 -22.61
CA GLU A 336 6.64 27.85 -23.88
C GLU A 336 6.63 29.36 -23.67
N TYR A 337 6.35 29.83 -22.46
CA TYR A 337 6.32 31.25 -22.15
C TYR A 337 7.61 31.71 -21.46
N PRO A 338 8.13 32.91 -21.78
CA PRO A 338 9.21 33.53 -21.04
C PRO A 338 8.71 34.03 -19.67
N VAL A 339 9.63 34.18 -18.71
CA VAL A 339 9.30 34.47 -17.31
C VAL A 339 8.57 35.80 -17.12
N ASP A 340 8.84 36.78 -17.94
CA ASP A 340 8.19 38.11 -17.90
C ASP A 340 6.69 38.06 -18.18
N LYS A 341 6.25 37.11 -19.01
CA LYS A 341 4.82 36.88 -19.31
C LYS A 341 4.11 36.08 -18.20
N LEU A 342 4.84 35.34 -17.39
CA LEU A 342 4.30 34.48 -16.35
C LEU A 342 4.30 35.15 -14.97
N SER A 343 5.34 35.90 -14.64
CA SER A 343 5.49 36.53 -13.34
C SER A 343 4.40 37.58 -13.11
N GLY A 344 3.62 37.42 -12.06
CA GLY A 344 2.49 38.29 -11.74
C GLY A 344 1.18 37.97 -12.46
N LEU A 345 1.14 36.89 -13.25
CA LEU A 345 -0.08 36.44 -13.93
C LEU A 345 -1.17 36.13 -12.89
N PRO A 346 -2.39 36.71 -13.04
CA PRO A 346 -3.50 36.45 -12.13
C PRO A 346 -3.95 34.99 -12.18
N LEU A 347 -4.08 34.37 -11.01
CA LEU A 347 -4.56 33.00 -10.82
C LEU A 347 -5.86 33.00 -10.02
N ARG A 348 -6.73 32.00 -10.30
CA ARG A 348 -8.00 31.82 -9.59
C ARG A 348 -8.20 30.35 -9.27
N GLU A 349 -8.61 30.07 -8.04
CA GLU A 349 -8.93 28.73 -7.57
C GLU A 349 -9.91 28.81 -6.40
N HIS A 350 -10.96 27.98 -6.38
CA HIS A 350 -11.95 27.93 -5.30
C HIS A 350 -12.53 29.29 -4.89
N GLY A 351 -12.69 30.21 -5.83
CA GLY A 351 -13.15 31.60 -5.54
C GLY A 351 -12.06 32.53 -4.99
N GLN A 352 -10.86 32.04 -4.75
CA GLN A 352 -9.71 32.83 -4.30
C GLN A 352 -8.94 33.40 -5.47
N LYS A 353 -8.22 34.49 -5.22
CA LYS A 353 -7.32 35.14 -6.19
C LYS A 353 -5.87 35.03 -5.70
N GLY A 354 -4.95 34.84 -6.64
CA GLY A 354 -3.52 34.80 -6.40
C GLY A 354 -2.73 35.23 -7.63
N TYR A 355 -1.42 35.19 -7.54
CA TYR A 355 -0.55 35.56 -8.63
C TYR A 355 0.55 34.51 -8.80
N LEU A 356 0.85 34.16 -10.04
CA LEU A 356 1.98 33.30 -10.37
C LEU A 356 3.28 34.02 -10.01
N SER A 357 4.14 33.34 -9.27
CA SER A 357 5.44 33.87 -8.86
C SER A 357 6.59 33.09 -9.50
N THR A 358 7.71 33.75 -9.69
CA THR A 358 8.96 33.05 -9.96
C THR A 358 9.38 32.28 -8.71
N PHE A 359 10.17 31.21 -8.89
CA PHE A 359 10.73 30.49 -7.74
C PHE A 359 11.61 31.41 -6.88
N LYS A 360 12.37 32.31 -7.48
CA LYS A 360 13.15 33.32 -6.74
C LYS A 360 12.31 34.17 -5.79
N GLN A 361 11.13 34.63 -6.26
CA GLN A 361 10.18 35.40 -5.44
C GLN A 361 9.59 34.56 -4.30
N TYR A 362 9.14 33.33 -4.62
CA TYR A 362 8.56 32.42 -3.65
C TYR A 362 9.57 32.02 -2.57
N PHE A 363 10.78 31.65 -2.99
CA PHE A 363 11.88 31.32 -2.12
C PHE A 363 12.26 32.47 -1.17
N ALA A 364 12.30 33.70 -1.69
CA ALA A 364 12.58 34.87 -0.86
C ALA A 364 11.51 35.11 0.24
N VAL A 365 10.24 34.81 -0.07
CA VAL A 365 9.16 34.87 0.92
C VAL A 365 9.32 33.74 1.96
N ALA A 366 9.57 32.51 1.53
CA ALA A 366 9.83 31.38 2.42
C ALA A 366 11.02 31.65 3.36
N HIS A 367 12.09 32.24 2.81
CA HIS A 367 13.27 32.63 3.59
C HIS A 367 12.93 33.63 4.70
N LYS A 368 12.18 34.69 4.39
CA LYS A 368 11.72 35.67 5.38
C LYS A 368 10.86 35.05 6.48
N LEU A 369 10.11 34.00 6.16
CA LEU A 369 9.25 33.27 7.07
C LEU A 369 10.02 32.16 7.82
N GLN A 370 11.29 31.95 7.53
CA GLN A 370 12.10 30.83 8.03
C GLN A 370 11.44 29.47 7.79
N GLN A 371 10.67 29.35 6.69
CA GLN A 371 9.89 28.17 6.34
C GLN A 371 10.69 27.24 5.43
N PRO A 372 11.00 26.00 5.87
CA PRO A 372 11.60 24.98 5.00
C PRO A 372 10.68 24.64 3.82
N LEU A 373 11.29 24.47 2.64
CA LEU A 373 10.59 24.07 1.41
C LEU A 373 10.92 22.64 1.03
N LEU A 374 9.92 21.90 0.59
CA LEU A 374 10.04 20.66 -0.17
C LEU A 374 9.69 20.99 -1.63
N VAL A 375 10.71 21.13 -2.49
CA VAL A 375 10.52 21.59 -3.86
C VAL A 375 10.33 20.43 -4.81
N GLU A 376 9.14 20.32 -5.43
CA GLU A 376 8.95 19.38 -6.53
C GLU A 376 9.39 19.99 -7.85
N ILE A 377 10.37 19.35 -8.51
CA ILE A 377 10.78 19.72 -9.88
C ILE A 377 9.99 18.86 -10.85
N LYS A 378 9.11 19.52 -11.63
CA LYS A 378 8.27 18.85 -12.64
C LYS A 378 9.08 18.41 -13.85
N SER A 379 8.81 17.20 -14.34
CA SER A 379 9.46 16.60 -15.51
C SER A 379 8.85 17.13 -16.81
N VAL A 380 9.02 18.42 -17.07
CA VAL A 380 8.51 19.08 -18.28
C VAL A 380 9.64 19.75 -19.06
N GLY A 381 9.56 19.72 -20.39
CA GLY A 381 10.56 20.33 -21.26
C GLY A 381 11.97 19.80 -20.96
N THR A 382 12.91 20.72 -20.74
CA THR A 382 14.33 20.47 -20.47
C THR A 382 14.68 20.49 -18.98
N ALA A 383 13.72 20.28 -18.08
CA ALA A 383 13.92 20.42 -16.63
C ALA A 383 15.15 19.66 -16.11
N ASP A 384 15.34 18.41 -16.54
CA ASP A 384 16.47 17.58 -16.14
C ASP A 384 17.83 18.17 -16.58
N GLN A 385 17.89 18.87 -17.71
CA GLN A 385 19.11 19.51 -18.24
C GLN A 385 19.49 20.79 -17.46
N LEU A 386 18.53 21.40 -16.77
CA LEU A 386 18.73 22.62 -15.99
C LEU A 386 19.19 22.37 -14.54
N MET A 387 19.43 21.10 -14.15
CA MET A 387 19.76 20.76 -12.77
C MET A 387 21.09 21.33 -12.30
N GLY A 388 22.07 21.50 -13.17
CA GLY A 388 23.32 22.21 -12.84
C GLY A 388 23.05 23.66 -12.43
N ILE A 389 22.30 24.40 -13.27
CA ILE A 389 21.91 25.79 -13.01
C ILE A 389 21.07 25.93 -11.76
N PHE A 390 20.14 24.99 -11.54
CA PHE A 390 19.32 24.95 -10.32
C PHE A 390 20.20 24.76 -9.07
N ALA A 391 21.09 23.77 -9.09
CA ALA A 391 21.97 23.46 -7.98
C ALA A 391 22.88 24.65 -7.63
N ASP A 392 23.50 25.27 -8.62
CA ASP A 392 24.41 26.42 -8.44
C ASP A 392 23.67 27.62 -7.79
N ASN A 393 22.41 27.86 -8.14
CA ASN A 393 21.64 28.98 -7.64
C ASN A 393 20.94 28.74 -6.31
N TYR A 394 20.51 27.49 -6.03
CA TYR A 394 19.57 27.23 -4.94
C TYR A 394 19.99 26.15 -3.96
N ALA A 395 20.87 25.19 -4.31
CA ALA A 395 21.15 24.05 -3.45
C ALA A 395 21.65 24.44 -2.07
N GLN A 396 22.70 25.27 -1.99
CA GLN A 396 23.26 25.71 -0.70
C GLN A 396 22.25 26.47 0.16
N ARG A 397 21.42 27.30 -0.47
CA ARG A 397 20.39 28.08 0.21
C ARG A 397 19.25 27.21 0.74
N LEU A 398 18.84 26.17 0.00
CA LEU A 398 17.87 25.18 0.45
C LEU A 398 18.42 24.38 1.64
N ILE A 399 19.68 23.93 1.59
CA ILE A 399 20.34 23.24 2.69
C ILE A 399 20.33 24.09 3.96
N GLN A 400 20.72 25.36 3.86
CA GLN A 400 20.73 26.31 5.00
C GLN A 400 19.34 26.49 5.61
N GLN A 401 18.28 26.40 4.81
CA GLN A 401 16.88 26.48 5.25
C GLN A 401 16.28 25.13 5.65
N LYS A 402 17.08 24.05 5.71
CA LYS A 402 16.59 22.68 5.96
C LYS A 402 15.55 22.24 4.92
N GLY A 403 15.63 22.76 3.71
CA GLY A 403 14.79 22.37 2.58
C GLY A 403 15.28 21.11 1.90
N ALA A 404 14.44 20.57 1.02
CA ALA A 404 14.72 19.38 0.24
C ALA A 404 14.12 19.53 -1.17
N VAL A 405 14.55 18.65 -2.08
CA VAL A 405 14.01 18.59 -3.45
C VAL A 405 13.51 17.18 -3.72
N HIS A 406 12.40 17.04 -4.41
CA HIS A 406 11.96 15.75 -4.91
C HIS A 406 11.41 15.86 -6.35
N SER A 407 11.35 14.74 -7.07
CA SER A 407 10.82 14.69 -8.44
C SER A 407 10.26 13.30 -8.76
N LEU A 408 9.30 13.26 -9.68
CA LEU A 408 8.86 12.04 -10.36
C LEU A 408 9.88 11.54 -11.39
N ASP A 409 10.78 12.43 -11.87
CA ASP A 409 11.83 12.07 -12.81
C ASP A 409 13.11 11.70 -12.09
N TYR A 410 13.46 10.42 -12.13
CA TYR A 410 14.65 9.93 -11.47
C TYR A 410 15.96 10.56 -12.02
N ARG A 411 15.97 10.99 -13.31
CA ARG A 411 17.13 11.71 -13.90
C ARG A 411 17.39 13.05 -13.21
N VAL A 412 16.32 13.75 -12.79
CA VAL A 412 16.43 14.99 -12.00
C VAL A 412 17.13 14.69 -10.66
N ILE A 413 16.74 13.60 -9.99
CA ILE A 413 17.32 13.19 -8.71
C ILE A 413 18.79 12.83 -8.86
N GLU A 414 19.15 12.03 -9.88
CA GLU A 414 20.54 11.65 -10.15
C GLU A 414 21.43 12.87 -10.44
N ARG A 415 21.00 13.77 -11.31
CA ARG A 415 21.77 14.98 -11.68
C ARG A 415 21.95 15.92 -10.50
N LEU A 416 20.91 16.13 -9.69
CA LEU A 416 21.02 16.93 -8.47
C LEU A 416 21.95 16.30 -7.44
N HIS A 417 21.87 14.99 -7.24
CA HIS A 417 22.77 14.28 -6.35
C HIS A 417 24.23 14.37 -6.78
N GLN A 418 24.49 14.24 -8.09
CA GLN A 418 25.85 14.40 -8.65
C GLN A 418 26.39 15.82 -8.49
N ARG A 419 25.55 16.86 -8.63
CA ARG A 419 25.98 18.26 -8.59
C ARG A 419 26.02 18.84 -7.17
N ALA A 420 25.13 18.38 -6.29
CA ALA A 420 24.95 18.89 -4.94
C ALA A 420 24.63 17.75 -3.97
N ALA A 421 25.57 16.87 -3.69
CA ALA A 421 25.39 15.65 -2.90
C ALA A 421 24.86 15.89 -1.47
N GLN A 422 25.07 17.10 -0.93
CA GLN A 422 24.57 17.47 0.40
C GLN A 422 23.09 17.93 0.40
N LEU A 423 22.53 18.25 -0.76
CA LEU A 423 21.11 18.60 -0.86
C LEU A 423 20.27 17.34 -0.66
N PRO A 424 19.33 17.31 0.30
CA PRO A 424 18.42 16.18 0.41
C PRO A 424 17.56 16.05 -0.84
N VAL A 425 17.72 14.96 -1.57
CA VAL A 425 16.93 14.65 -2.77
C VAL A 425 16.05 13.44 -2.54
N GLY A 426 14.80 13.51 -3.00
CA GLY A 426 13.80 12.47 -2.83
C GLY A 426 13.17 12.01 -4.15
N PHE A 427 12.73 10.77 -4.20
CA PHE A 427 12.03 10.20 -5.35
C PHE A 427 10.53 10.13 -5.09
N ILE A 428 9.74 10.78 -5.96
CA ILE A 428 8.28 10.69 -5.92
C ILE A 428 7.85 9.50 -6.77
N THR A 429 7.04 8.61 -6.20
CA THR A 429 6.49 7.50 -6.97
C THR A 429 5.11 7.07 -6.43
N PRO A 430 4.13 6.74 -7.30
CA PRO A 430 2.81 6.28 -6.87
C PRO A 430 2.83 4.87 -6.31
N PHE A 431 3.81 4.06 -6.68
CA PHE A 431 4.07 2.72 -6.16
C PHE A 431 5.57 2.48 -6.13
N TYR A 432 6.03 1.65 -5.23
CA TYR A 432 7.45 1.38 -5.05
C TYR A 432 7.74 -0.11 -5.18
N LEU A 433 8.50 -0.48 -6.21
CA LEU A 433 8.93 -1.82 -6.55
C LEU A 433 10.46 -1.91 -6.66
N THR A 434 11.18 -1.04 -5.95
CA THR A 434 12.63 -0.93 -6.02
C THR A 434 13.21 -1.17 -4.64
N ASP A 435 14.41 -1.72 -4.55
CA ASP A 435 15.16 -1.71 -3.30
C ASP A 435 15.59 -0.27 -2.98
N PHE A 436 15.37 0.18 -1.74
CA PHE A 436 15.73 1.52 -1.30
C PHE A 436 17.24 1.78 -1.36
N SER A 437 18.09 0.73 -1.38
CA SER A 437 19.54 0.84 -1.57
C SER A 437 19.95 1.11 -3.03
N ASN A 438 19.09 0.75 -3.99
CA ASN A 438 19.38 0.88 -5.42
C ASN A 438 19.02 2.27 -5.98
N SER A 439 18.97 3.29 -5.13
CA SER A 439 18.62 4.66 -5.50
C SER A 439 19.49 5.66 -4.73
N VAL A 440 19.86 6.74 -5.38
CA VAL A 440 20.57 7.86 -4.75
C VAL A 440 19.65 8.75 -3.91
N ALA A 441 18.33 8.50 -3.93
CA ALA A 441 17.36 9.27 -3.16
C ALA A 441 17.57 9.08 -1.64
N GLY A 442 17.68 10.17 -0.91
CA GLY A 442 17.78 10.17 0.55
C GLY A 442 16.43 9.92 1.24
N PHE A 443 15.32 10.22 0.57
CA PHE A 443 13.96 10.00 1.05
C PHE A 443 13.00 9.69 -0.11
N TYR A 444 11.80 9.24 0.23
CA TYR A 444 10.78 8.85 -0.76
C TYR A 444 9.45 9.50 -0.47
N SER A 445 8.77 9.97 -1.52
CA SER A 445 7.40 10.49 -1.45
C SER A 445 6.47 9.51 -2.18
N LEU A 446 5.76 8.68 -1.42
CA LEU A 446 4.93 7.59 -1.93
C LEU A 446 3.44 7.97 -1.91
N GLN A 447 2.65 7.41 -2.83
CA GLN A 447 1.22 7.61 -2.83
C GLN A 447 0.56 6.88 -1.65
N ALA A 448 -0.31 7.56 -0.93
CA ALA A 448 -0.96 7.04 0.27
C ALA A 448 -1.79 5.77 0.05
N LEU A 449 -2.34 5.58 -1.16
CA LEU A 449 -3.14 4.39 -1.51
C LEU A 449 -2.31 3.11 -1.60
N THR A 450 -1.02 3.24 -1.91
CA THR A 450 -0.11 2.10 -2.06
C THR A 450 0.77 1.87 -0.84
N ALA A 451 0.53 2.62 0.24
CA ALA A 451 1.29 2.52 1.48
C ALA A 451 1.13 1.16 2.13
N THR A 452 2.24 0.50 2.42
CA THR A 452 2.30 -0.74 3.18
C THR A 452 3.33 -0.65 4.31
N ARG A 453 3.13 -1.45 5.35
CA ARG A 453 4.08 -1.53 6.47
C ARG A 453 5.43 -2.09 6.02
N GLU A 454 5.40 -3.02 5.07
CA GLU A 454 6.59 -3.61 4.46
C GLU A 454 7.48 -2.56 3.80
N GLN A 455 6.88 -1.64 3.05
CA GLN A 455 7.61 -0.53 2.40
C GLN A 455 8.24 0.42 3.42
N ILE A 456 7.49 0.85 4.42
CA ILE A 456 8.01 1.73 5.48
C ILE A 456 9.16 1.04 6.22
N SER A 457 8.95 -0.23 6.62
CA SER A 457 9.98 -1.01 7.31
C SER A 457 11.22 -1.22 6.45
N ALA A 458 11.06 -1.47 5.14
CA ALA A 458 12.18 -1.61 4.21
C ALA A 458 12.98 -0.32 4.07
N ALA A 459 12.32 0.83 3.98
CA ALA A 459 12.95 2.14 3.91
C ALA A 459 13.72 2.44 5.21
N HIS A 460 13.08 2.24 6.37
CA HIS A 460 13.68 2.51 7.68
C HIS A 460 14.92 1.61 7.96
N ARG A 461 14.91 0.35 7.53
CA ARG A 461 16.11 -0.52 7.61
C ARG A 461 17.31 0.06 6.86
N GLN A 462 17.07 0.88 5.87
CA GLN A 462 18.09 1.53 5.05
C GLN A 462 18.26 3.02 5.39
N HIS A 463 17.76 3.44 6.58
CA HIS A 463 17.83 4.82 7.06
C HIS A 463 17.23 5.82 6.07
N ARG A 464 16.17 5.42 5.33
CA ARG A 464 15.45 6.28 4.40
C ARG A 464 14.14 6.76 5.02
N ILE A 465 13.84 8.04 4.80
CA ILE A 465 12.61 8.72 5.23
C ILE A 465 11.51 8.46 4.19
N VAL A 466 10.27 8.27 4.64
CA VAL A 466 9.12 8.06 3.76
C VAL A 466 8.01 9.05 4.07
N TYR A 467 7.70 9.91 3.10
CA TYR A 467 6.54 10.78 3.10
C TYR A 467 5.41 10.20 2.26
N PHE A 468 4.16 10.53 2.60
CA PHE A 468 3.00 10.09 1.82
C PHE A 468 2.18 11.27 1.31
N TRP A 469 1.74 11.20 0.04
CA TRP A 469 0.96 12.21 -0.67
C TRP A 469 -0.27 11.60 -1.36
N THR A 470 -1.36 12.32 -1.67
CA THR A 470 -1.81 13.50 -0.92
C THR A 470 -2.81 13.02 0.11
N VAL A 471 -2.59 13.29 1.38
CA VAL A 471 -3.33 12.69 2.50
C VAL A 471 -4.27 13.72 3.12
N ASP A 472 -5.53 13.75 2.66
CA ASP A 472 -6.51 14.75 3.07
C ASP A 472 -7.62 14.23 4.00
N ARG A 473 -7.78 12.89 4.08
CA ARG A 473 -8.83 12.27 4.90
C ARG A 473 -8.30 11.97 6.31
N PRO A 474 -9.04 12.33 7.39
CA PRO A 474 -8.62 12.09 8.77
C PRO A 474 -8.25 10.64 9.06
N LEU A 475 -9.05 9.70 8.56
CA LEU A 475 -8.77 8.27 8.71
C LEU A 475 -7.44 7.86 8.08
N ALA A 476 -7.13 8.37 6.87
CA ALA A 476 -5.84 8.10 6.21
C ALA A 476 -4.68 8.73 6.98
N MET A 477 -4.84 9.97 7.48
CA MET A 477 -3.83 10.63 8.32
C MET A 477 -3.49 9.77 9.53
N GLN A 478 -4.48 9.34 10.30
CA GLN A 478 -4.27 8.52 11.50
C GLN A 478 -3.69 7.14 11.18
N ARG A 479 -4.18 6.48 10.11
CA ARG A 479 -3.66 5.17 9.68
C ARG A 479 -2.18 5.22 9.32
N LEU A 480 -1.78 6.21 8.51
CA LEU A 480 -0.39 6.35 8.07
C LEU A 480 0.53 6.76 9.23
N THR A 481 0.06 7.63 10.12
CA THR A 481 0.76 7.94 11.37
C THR A 481 0.98 6.67 12.21
N ALA A 482 -0.07 5.87 12.42
CA ALA A 482 0.04 4.62 13.16
C ALA A 482 0.95 3.60 12.45
N MET A 483 1.01 3.61 11.11
CA MET A 483 1.87 2.73 10.32
C MET A 483 3.36 3.09 10.43
N GLY A 484 3.69 4.30 10.92
CA GLY A 484 5.06 4.77 11.09
C GLY A 484 5.58 5.64 9.95
N ALA A 485 4.70 6.33 9.23
CA ALA A 485 5.11 7.34 8.23
C ALA A 485 5.94 8.45 8.90
N ASP A 486 6.97 8.93 8.21
CA ASP A 486 7.82 10.02 8.71
C ASP A 486 7.20 11.41 8.46
N GLY A 487 6.34 11.53 7.45
CA GLY A 487 5.61 12.77 7.17
C GLY A 487 4.44 12.58 6.21
N LEU A 488 3.50 13.51 6.26
CA LEU A 488 2.33 13.53 5.38
C LEU A 488 2.25 14.85 4.61
N ILE A 489 2.21 14.75 3.28
CA ILE A 489 1.97 15.85 2.37
C ILE A 489 0.45 15.96 2.18
N THR A 490 -0.13 17.09 2.62
CA THR A 490 -1.58 17.26 2.72
C THR A 490 -2.04 18.67 2.35
N ASN A 491 -3.21 18.76 1.70
CA ASN A 491 -3.91 20.03 1.51
C ASN A 491 -4.56 20.56 2.82
N ARG A 492 -4.55 19.75 3.89
CA ARG A 492 -5.22 20.07 5.17
C ARG A 492 -4.25 20.00 6.36
N PRO A 493 -3.12 20.72 6.32
CA PRO A 493 -2.10 20.64 7.36
C PRO A 493 -2.63 21.07 8.73
N GLY A 494 -3.55 22.02 8.79
CA GLY A 494 -4.22 22.41 10.03
C GLY A 494 -5.09 21.31 10.64
N GLN A 495 -5.71 20.45 9.82
CA GLN A 495 -6.42 19.27 10.29
C GLN A 495 -5.45 18.22 10.83
N LEU A 496 -4.34 17.97 10.13
CA LEU A 496 -3.31 17.04 10.57
C LEU A 496 -2.70 17.50 11.91
N ARG A 497 -2.42 18.80 12.07
CA ARG A 497 -1.91 19.38 13.32
C ARG A 497 -2.86 19.10 14.51
N ARG A 498 -4.16 19.22 14.32
CA ARG A 498 -5.15 18.91 15.37
C ARG A 498 -5.23 17.42 15.71
N LEU A 499 -4.88 16.54 14.76
CA LEU A 499 -4.90 15.09 14.96
C LEU A 499 -3.60 14.57 15.59
N GLN A 500 -2.51 15.36 15.55
CA GLN A 500 -1.27 15.00 16.24
C GLN A 500 -1.51 14.90 17.76
N GLY A 501 -0.88 13.92 18.39
CA GLY A 501 -1.05 13.65 19.82
C GLY A 501 -2.32 12.87 20.20
N GLN A 502 -3.22 12.59 19.26
CA GLN A 502 -4.40 11.75 19.51
C GLN A 502 -4.07 10.26 19.40
N SER A 503 -3.12 9.78 20.20
CA SER A 503 -2.70 8.37 20.18
C SER A 503 -3.70 7.39 20.83
N LYS A 504 -4.80 7.90 21.44
CA LYS A 504 -5.79 7.10 22.17
C LYS A 504 -6.34 5.90 21.37
N HIS A 505 -6.47 6.06 20.05
CA HIS A 505 -7.03 5.04 19.17
C HIS A 505 -5.98 4.37 18.27
N TYR A 506 -4.71 4.38 18.66
CA TYR A 506 -3.61 3.80 17.89
C TYR A 506 -3.90 2.35 17.45
N TYR A 507 -4.33 1.49 18.37
CA TYR A 507 -4.58 0.07 18.08
C TYR A 507 -5.76 -0.15 17.14
N PHE A 508 -6.75 0.74 17.15
CA PHE A 508 -7.82 0.74 16.15
C PHE A 508 -7.28 1.00 14.75
N TYR A 509 -6.42 2.01 14.58
CA TYR A 509 -5.81 2.29 13.27
C TYR A 509 -4.87 1.18 12.81
N GLN A 510 -4.15 0.55 13.73
CA GLN A 510 -3.33 -0.62 13.41
C GLN A 510 -4.18 -1.83 13.02
N LEU A 511 -5.31 -2.05 13.65
CA LEU A 511 -6.27 -3.08 13.23
C LEU A 511 -6.79 -2.82 11.81
N ILE A 512 -7.12 -1.58 11.47
CA ILE A 512 -7.50 -1.21 10.09
C ILE A 512 -6.34 -1.45 9.12
N ASN A 513 -5.11 -1.06 9.49
CA ASN A 513 -3.94 -1.31 8.67
C ASN A 513 -3.74 -2.80 8.41
N TRP A 514 -3.94 -3.63 9.43
CA TRP A 514 -3.90 -5.09 9.28
C TRP A 514 -5.02 -5.60 8.38
N LEU A 515 -6.26 -5.16 8.55
CA LEU A 515 -7.40 -5.56 7.72
C LEU A 515 -7.16 -5.27 6.23
N VAL A 516 -6.57 -4.10 5.92
CA VAL A 516 -6.22 -3.72 4.55
C VAL A 516 -5.03 -4.51 4.02
N SER A 517 -4.11 -4.96 4.89
CA SER A 517 -2.90 -5.70 4.53
C SER A 517 -3.00 -7.22 4.75
N TRP A 518 -4.08 -7.69 5.38
CA TRP A 518 -4.24 -9.10 5.72
C TRP A 518 -4.48 -9.96 4.48
N LEU A 519 -5.22 -9.44 3.56
CA LEU A 519 -5.43 -10.08 2.28
C LEU A 519 -4.21 -9.84 1.39
#